data_c7ac0db27cc92e0a4c58b475a12017ec
#
_entry.id   c7ac0db27cc92e0a4c58b475a12017ec
#
_cell.length_a   1.000
_cell.length_b   1.000
_cell.length_c   1.000
_cell.angle_alpha   90.00
_cell.angle_beta   90.00
_cell.angle_gamma   90.00
#
_symmetry.space_group_name_H-M   'P 1'
#
loop_
_entity.id
_entity.type
_entity.pdbx_description
1 polymer ?
#
loop_
_entity_poly.entity_id
_entity_poly.type
_entity_poly.pdbx_seq_one_letter_code
_entity_poly.pdbx_strand_id
1 'polypeptide(L)'
;MEQSFFVESEFLDFIEHPQNRKEFIQKMLNNNGLDAPVLQMDGKNHIYVNFPKAQYSKNKSIKTIIAHYDIFSGSPGANDNSFAVYCILKWAILLHKNYQNSQAQHNVRVIFTDGEECGEEGVKSQGAFALAKVFKRLKILNDDIFVFDCMGRGEVPCICNVNVPKSAPIVFKKRLNNLEQKVSGIISNITKEKCYKINSNYSDNASFLANGIPAVCITMLPYMELYEYVNLNKIPLTWKLLHSHYDNFDNISINSS
;
A
#
# COMPACT_ATOMS: atom_id res chain seq x y z
N MET A 1 -5.04 28.08 -10.53
CA MET A 1 -5.94 27.11 -9.85
C MET A 1 -5.08 25.91 -9.47
N GLU A 2 -4.88 25.68 -8.18
CA GLU A 2 -4.30 24.42 -7.73
C GLU A 2 -5.24 23.29 -8.15
N GLN A 3 -4.76 22.34 -8.93
CA GLN A 3 -5.51 21.14 -9.27
C GLN A 3 -5.74 20.35 -7.98
N SER A 4 -6.99 20.02 -7.68
CA SER A 4 -7.30 19.14 -6.55
C SER A 4 -6.46 17.87 -6.61
N PHE A 5 -5.91 17.46 -5.46
CA PHE A 5 -5.12 16.22 -5.37
C PHE A 5 -5.98 15.01 -5.75
N PHE A 6 -7.22 14.95 -5.27
CA PHE A 6 -8.20 13.94 -5.64
C PHE A 6 -9.13 14.49 -6.73
N VAL A 7 -9.26 13.75 -7.82
CA VAL A 7 -10.16 14.06 -8.95
C VAL A 7 -11.15 12.91 -9.08
N GLU A 8 -12.38 13.14 -8.69
CA GLU A 8 -13.43 12.13 -8.60
C GLU A 8 -13.64 11.39 -9.94
N SER A 9 -13.74 12.12 -11.05
CA SER A 9 -13.95 11.53 -12.37
C SER A 9 -12.81 10.63 -12.82
N GLU A 10 -11.56 10.94 -12.47
CA GLU A 10 -10.41 10.07 -12.75
C GLU A 10 -10.46 8.81 -11.88
N PHE A 11 -10.89 8.94 -10.63
CA PHE A 11 -11.00 7.79 -9.73
C PHE A 11 -12.15 6.87 -10.14
N LEU A 12 -13.30 7.44 -10.55
CA LEU A 12 -14.42 6.65 -11.09
C LEU A 12 -14.01 5.88 -12.34
N ASP A 13 -13.33 6.53 -13.30
CA ASP A 13 -12.79 5.86 -14.50
C ASP A 13 -11.86 4.68 -14.13
N PHE A 14 -11.06 4.85 -13.08
CA PHE A 14 -10.15 3.80 -12.60
C PHE A 14 -10.88 2.58 -12.02
N ILE A 15 -11.95 2.78 -11.24
CA ILE A 15 -12.69 1.67 -10.61
C ILE A 15 -13.71 1.01 -11.53
N GLU A 16 -14.28 1.76 -12.48
CA GLU A 16 -15.28 1.25 -13.44
C GLU A 16 -14.67 0.38 -14.55
N HIS A 17 -13.34 0.47 -14.77
CA HIS A 17 -12.61 -0.29 -15.80
C HIS A 17 -11.54 -1.19 -15.19
N PRO A 18 -11.91 -2.19 -14.37
CA PRO A 18 -10.97 -3.01 -13.61
C PRO A 18 -9.95 -3.76 -14.48
N GLN A 19 -10.33 -4.15 -15.71
CA GLN A 19 -9.45 -4.81 -16.68
C GLN A 19 -8.35 -3.90 -17.22
N ASN A 20 -8.49 -2.58 -17.10
CA ASN A 20 -7.57 -1.57 -17.67
C ASN A 20 -6.71 -0.89 -16.58
N ARG A 21 -6.73 -1.37 -15.35
CA ARG A 21 -6.04 -0.72 -14.22
C ARG A 21 -4.53 -0.56 -14.44
N LYS A 22 -3.89 -1.59 -14.95
CA LYS A 22 -2.46 -1.54 -15.28
C LYS A 22 -2.16 -0.44 -16.30
N GLU A 23 -2.92 -0.42 -17.39
CA GLU A 23 -2.79 0.57 -18.46
C GLU A 23 -3.11 1.98 -17.96
N PHE A 24 -4.10 2.13 -17.09
CA PHE A 24 -4.44 3.42 -16.46
C PHE A 24 -3.27 3.96 -15.64
N ILE A 25 -2.69 3.13 -14.75
CA ILE A 25 -1.55 3.52 -13.91
C ILE A 25 -0.36 3.92 -14.78
N GLN A 26 -0.01 3.09 -15.78
CA GLN A 26 1.10 3.37 -16.69
C GLN A 26 0.88 4.66 -17.50
N LYS A 27 -0.32 4.85 -18.03
CA LYS A 27 -0.69 6.07 -18.78
C LYS A 27 -0.58 7.32 -17.92
N MET A 28 -1.09 7.27 -16.69
CA MET A 28 -1.00 8.40 -15.75
C MET A 28 0.44 8.77 -15.42
N LEU A 29 1.29 7.78 -15.15
CA LEU A 29 2.72 7.99 -14.86
C LEU A 29 3.45 8.54 -16.08
N ASN A 30 3.33 7.89 -17.24
CA ASN A 30 4.02 8.26 -18.49
C ASN A 30 3.63 9.67 -18.94
N ASN A 31 2.36 10.05 -18.87
CA ASN A 31 1.87 11.38 -19.21
C ASN A 31 2.46 12.48 -18.31
N ASN A 32 2.96 12.12 -17.13
CA ASN A 32 3.61 13.02 -16.19
C ASN A 32 5.14 12.85 -16.15
N GLY A 33 5.75 12.20 -17.15
CA GLY A 33 7.19 12.07 -17.28
C GLY A 33 7.85 11.03 -16.38
N LEU A 34 7.07 10.11 -15.83
CA LEU A 34 7.55 8.98 -15.05
C LEU A 34 7.47 7.70 -15.89
N ASP A 35 8.59 7.04 -16.10
CA ASP A 35 8.64 5.72 -16.71
C ASP A 35 8.10 4.67 -15.72
N ALA A 36 7.27 3.77 -16.22
CA ALA A 36 6.55 2.78 -15.41
C ALA A 36 6.69 1.35 -16.00
N PRO A 37 7.90 0.77 -15.97
CA PRO A 37 8.13 -0.57 -16.47
C PRO A 37 7.34 -1.62 -15.67
N VAL A 38 6.88 -2.65 -16.41
CA VAL A 38 6.26 -3.83 -15.82
C VAL A 38 7.34 -4.84 -15.43
N LEU A 39 7.30 -5.27 -14.20
CA LEU A 39 8.12 -6.36 -13.67
C LEU A 39 7.26 -7.63 -13.66
N GLN A 40 7.46 -8.49 -14.65
CA GLN A 40 6.74 -9.76 -14.72
C GLN A 40 7.41 -10.82 -13.84
N MET A 41 6.65 -11.38 -12.88
CA MET A 41 7.12 -12.38 -11.92
C MET A 41 6.02 -13.41 -11.65
N ASP A 42 6.30 -14.69 -11.85
CA ASP A 42 5.36 -15.80 -11.61
C ASP A 42 3.96 -15.55 -12.22
N GLY A 43 3.92 -15.00 -13.45
CA GLY A 43 2.68 -14.69 -14.17
C GLY A 43 1.96 -13.41 -13.73
N LYS A 44 2.46 -12.67 -12.73
CA LYS A 44 1.93 -11.39 -12.26
C LYS A 44 2.73 -10.22 -12.81
N ASN A 45 2.08 -9.06 -12.95
CA ASN A 45 2.62 -7.87 -13.62
C ASN A 45 2.71 -6.69 -12.65
N HIS A 46 3.80 -6.60 -11.88
CA HIS A 46 4.02 -5.47 -10.98
C HIS A 46 4.47 -4.24 -11.76
N ILE A 47 4.02 -3.06 -11.37
CA ILE A 47 4.42 -1.79 -11.99
C ILE A 47 5.43 -1.11 -11.07
N TYR A 48 6.63 -0.88 -11.58
CA TYR A 48 7.68 -0.15 -10.88
C TYR A 48 7.69 1.30 -11.34
N VAL A 49 7.66 2.26 -10.40
CA VAL A 49 7.77 3.68 -10.73
C VAL A 49 9.25 4.06 -10.78
N ASN A 50 9.74 4.37 -11.98
CA ASN A 50 11.14 4.75 -12.19
C ASN A 50 11.33 6.26 -11.98
N PHE A 51 11.78 6.65 -10.81
CA PHE A 51 12.03 8.06 -10.48
C PHE A 51 13.45 8.50 -10.91
N PRO A 52 13.59 9.48 -11.81
CA PRO A 52 14.91 9.96 -12.26
C PRO A 52 15.78 10.55 -11.14
N LYS A 53 15.15 11.06 -10.08
CA LYS A 53 15.84 11.67 -8.92
C LYS A 53 15.93 10.74 -7.70
N ALA A 54 15.54 9.48 -7.84
CA ALA A 54 15.70 8.52 -6.76
C ALA A 54 17.17 8.13 -6.60
N GLN A 55 17.63 8.11 -5.35
CA GLN A 55 18.96 7.63 -5.00
C GLN A 55 18.86 6.46 -4.04
N TYR A 56 19.19 5.28 -4.52
CA TYR A 56 19.21 4.07 -3.72
C TYR A 56 20.65 3.75 -3.30
N SER A 57 20.99 4.16 -2.08
CA SER A 57 22.31 3.94 -1.48
C SER A 57 22.20 2.88 -0.38
N LYS A 58 23.24 2.02 -0.26
CA LYS A 58 23.33 1.03 0.84
C LYS A 58 23.35 1.68 2.23
N ASN A 59 23.73 2.95 2.32
CA ASN A 59 23.83 3.70 3.57
C ASN A 59 22.56 4.45 3.96
N LYS A 60 21.53 4.42 3.11
CA LYS A 60 20.23 5.06 3.37
C LYS A 60 19.11 4.01 3.40
N SER A 61 18.22 4.12 4.36
CA SER A 61 16.98 3.35 4.35
C SER A 61 16.10 3.84 3.21
N ILE A 62 15.82 2.97 2.26
CA ILE A 62 14.89 3.25 1.16
C ILE A 62 13.47 3.09 1.70
N LYS A 63 12.58 4.02 1.39
CA LYS A 63 11.15 3.92 1.69
C LYS A 63 10.46 3.29 0.49
N THR A 64 10.10 2.03 0.64
CA THR A 64 9.39 1.28 -0.40
C THR A 64 7.89 1.30 -0.09
N ILE A 65 7.12 1.93 -0.96
CA ILE A 65 5.67 2.12 -0.89
C ILE A 65 5.03 1.10 -1.82
N ILE A 66 4.09 0.34 -1.30
CA ILE A 66 3.41 -0.75 -2.02
C ILE A 66 1.91 -0.62 -1.84
N ALA A 67 1.16 -0.84 -2.93
CA ALA A 67 -0.26 -1.09 -2.94
C ALA A 67 -0.59 -2.04 -4.10
N HIS A 68 -1.47 -3.01 -3.89
CA HIS A 68 -1.91 -3.89 -4.97
C HIS A 68 -3.00 -3.21 -5.82
N TYR A 69 -3.00 -3.48 -7.12
CA TYR A 69 -3.96 -2.89 -8.05
C TYR A 69 -4.97 -3.89 -8.62
N ASP A 70 -4.75 -5.19 -8.39
CA ASP A 70 -5.74 -6.22 -8.68
C ASP A 70 -6.93 -6.12 -7.71
N ILE A 71 -8.01 -6.81 -8.04
CA ILE A 71 -9.26 -6.80 -7.29
C ILE A 71 -9.80 -8.20 -7.10
N PHE A 72 -10.57 -8.39 -6.06
CA PHE A 72 -11.37 -9.58 -5.88
C PHE A 72 -12.44 -9.70 -6.98
N SER A 73 -12.57 -10.88 -7.55
CA SER A 73 -13.54 -11.12 -8.64
C SER A 73 -14.97 -10.81 -8.20
N GLY A 74 -15.65 -9.93 -8.94
CA GLY A 74 -17.03 -9.51 -8.63
C GLY A 74 -17.14 -8.34 -7.66
N SER A 75 -16.02 -7.80 -7.16
CA SER A 75 -15.99 -6.56 -6.39
C SER A 75 -15.54 -5.38 -7.27
N PRO A 76 -16.09 -4.17 -7.13
CA PRO A 76 -15.51 -2.96 -7.71
C PRO A 76 -14.12 -2.63 -7.13
N GLY A 77 -13.82 -3.07 -5.90
CA GLY A 77 -12.55 -2.88 -5.22
C GLY A 77 -12.20 -1.41 -5.02
N ALA A 78 -13.17 -0.58 -4.64
CA ALA A 78 -12.96 0.85 -4.47
C ALA A 78 -12.08 1.14 -3.26
N ASN A 79 -12.37 0.51 -2.11
CA ASN A 79 -11.55 0.58 -0.91
C ASN A 79 -10.38 -0.42 -0.98
N ASP A 80 -10.62 -1.60 -1.53
CA ASP A 80 -9.68 -2.72 -1.66
C ASP A 80 -9.28 -2.95 -3.13
N ASN A 81 -8.23 -2.34 -3.67
CA ASN A 81 -7.36 -1.36 -3.02
C ASN A 81 -7.19 -0.12 -3.92
N SER A 82 -8.25 0.22 -4.71
CA SER A 82 -8.17 1.30 -5.72
C SER A 82 -7.84 2.66 -5.11
N PHE A 83 -8.39 2.95 -3.93
CA PHE A 83 -8.19 4.26 -3.31
C PHE A 83 -6.73 4.46 -2.92
N ALA A 84 -6.09 3.47 -2.29
CA ALA A 84 -4.67 3.55 -1.96
C ALA A 84 -3.80 3.67 -3.21
N VAL A 85 -4.08 2.87 -4.24
CA VAL A 85 -3.37 2.94 -5.53
C VAL A 85 -3.49 4.32 -6.14
N TYR A 86 -4.69 4.88 -6.24
CA TYR A 86 -4.92 6.19 -6.83
C TYR A 86 -4.22 7.31 -6.06
N CYS A 87 -4.32 7.31 -4.73
CA CYS A 87 -3.64 8.29 -3.89
C CYS A 87 -2.11 8.21 -4.02
N ILE A 88 -1.54 7.00 -4.02
CA ILE A 88 -0.10 6.80 -4.18
C ILE A 88 0.35 7.21 -5.59
N LEU A 89 -0.44 6.93 -6.61
CA LEU A 89 -0.19 7.34 -7.99
C LEU A 89 -0.11 8.87 -8.12
N LYS A 90 -1.10 9.59 -7.59
CA LYS A 90 -1.12 11.06 -7.58
C LYS A 90 0.05 11.63 -6.76
N TRP A 91 0.34 11.02 -5.61
CA TRP A 91 1.47 11.41 -4.79
C TRP A 91 2.82 11.17 -5.48
N ALA A 92 2.99 10.06 -6.19
CA ALA A 92 4.22 9.77 -6.94
C ALA A 92 4.47 10.81 -8.05
N ILE A 93 3.41 11.23 -8.74
CA ILE A 93 3.47 12.30 -9.75
C ILE A 93 3.86 13.64 -9.09
N LEU A 94 3.26 13.97 -7.95
CA LEU A 94 3.58 15.18 -7.20
C LEU A 94 5.04 15.16 -6.70
N LEU A 95 5.48 14.03 -6.16
CA LEU A 95 6.86 13.83 -5.73
C LEU A 95 7.83 14.08 -6.88
N HIS A 96 7.56 13.49 -8.05
CA HIS A 96 8.36 13.71 -9.24
C HIS A 96 8.45 15.20 -9.61
N LYS A 97 7.31 15.89 -9.71
CA LYS A 97 7.24 17.33 -10.04
C LYS A 97 8.06 18.18 -9.06
N ASN A 98 7.96 17.89 -7.76
CA ASN A 98 8.68 18.63 -6.72
C ASN A 98 10.22 18.47 -6.81
N TYR A 99 10.69 17.29 -7.27
CA TYR A 99 12.13 17.02 -7.40
C TYR A 99 12.67 17.28 -8.80
N GLN A 100 11.85 17.40 -9.83
CA GLN A 100 12.26 17.49 -11.23
C GLN A 100 13.24 18.63 -11.47
N ASN A 101 13.01 19.81 -10.92
CA ASN A 101 13.83 21.01 -11.06
C ASN A 101 14.78 21.26 -9.87
N SER A 102 14.91 20.28 -8.96
CA SER A 102 15.73 20.37 -7.77
C SER A 102 17.07 19.66 -7.94
N GLN A 103 18.10 20.13 -7.26
CA GLN A 103 19.34 19.37 -7.07
C GLN A 103 19.19 18.27 -6.01
N ALA A 104 18.13 18.33 -5.21
CA ALA A 104 17.86 17.32 -4.20
C ALA A 104 17.48 15.97 -4.82
N GLN A 105 17.79 14.93 -4.08
CA GLN A 105 17.45 13.54 -4.39
C GLN A 105 16.61 12.96 -3.26
N HIS A 106 15.79 11.96 -3.57
CA HIS A 106 15.00 11.25 -2.59
C HIS A 106 15.34 9.76 -2.56
N ASN A 107 14.89 9.06 -1.52
CA ASN A 107 15.10 7.64 -1.30
C ASN A 107 13.77 6.86 -1.26
N VAL A 108 12.84 7.20 -2.15
CA VAL A 108 11.52 6.58 -2.27
C VAL A 108 11.50 5.63 -3.46
N ARG A 109 10.91 4.45 -3.25
CA ARG A 109 10.56 3.46 -4.27
C ARG A 109 9.04 3.25 -4.21
N VAL A 110 8.37 3.19 -5.34
CA VAL A 110 6.95 2.87 -5.45
C VAL A 110 6.78 1.66 -6.34
N ILE A 111 6.01 0.69 -5.89
CA ILE A 111 5.66 -0.51 -6.66
C ILE A 111 4.16 -0.74 -6.49
N PHE A 112 3.42 -0.77 -7.59
CA PHE A 112 2.07 -1.27 -7.59
C PHE A 112 2.11 -2.76 -7.89
N THR A 113 1.57 -3.55 -6.98
CA THR A 113 1.62 -5.02 -7.03
C THR A 113 0.38 -5.60 -7.70
N ASP A 114 0.53 -6.79 -8.26
CA ASP A 114 -0.53 -7.58 -8.90
C ASP A 114 -0.61 -8.93 -8.21
N GLY A 115 -1.84 -9.47 -8.03
CA GLY A 115 -2.08 -10.79 -7.52
C GLY A 115 -2.01 -10.88 -6.00
N GLU A 116 -2.51 -9.87 -5.27
CA GLU A 116 -2.77 -9.95 -3.84
C GLU A 116 -4.00 -10.81 -3.58
N GLU A 117 -5.04 -10.63 -4.38
CA GLU A 117 -6.37 -11.26 -4.30
C GLU A 117 -6.40 -12.74 -4.76
N CYS A 118 -5.28 -13.41 -4.77
CA CYS A 118 -5.14 -14.82 -5.14
C CYS A 118 -5.45 -15.82 -4.01
N GLY A 119 -6.19 -15.46 -3.06
CA GLY A 119 -6.70 -15.87 -1.76
C GLY A 119 -6.68 -17.32 -1.28
N GLU A 120 -6.89 -18.35 -2.07
CA GLU A 120 -7.11 -19.71 -1.52
C GLU A 120 -5.81 -20.46 -1.17
N GLU A 121 -4.71 -20.17 -1.81
CA GLU A 121 -3.43 -20.84 -1.58
C GLU A 121 -2.53 -20.14 -0.55
N GLY A 122 -3.03 -19.07 0.07
CA GLY A 122 -2.36 -18.30 1.10
C GLY A 122 -1.20 -17.44 0.55
N VAL A 123 -0.37 -16.93 1.45
CA VAL A 123 0.68 -15.93 1.17
C VAL A 123 1.63 -16.31 0.02
N LYS A 124 1.85 -17.61 -0.23
CA LYS A 124 2.77 -18.05 -1.28
C LYS A 124 2.23 -17.83 -2.70
N SER A 125 0.93 -17.69 -2.86
CA SER A 125 0.28 -17.43 -4.15
C SER A 125 0.16 -15.93 -4.47
N GLN A 126 0.36 -15.07 -3.47
CA GLN A 126 0.42 -13.63 -3.70
C GLN A 126 1.57 -13.26 -4.65
N GLY A 127 1.33 -12.34 -5.58
CA GLY A 127 2.37 -11.84 -6.48
C GLY A 127 3.53 -11.18 -5.73
N ALA A 128 3.26 -10.49 -4.64
CA ALA A 128 4.28 -9.91 -3.77
C ALA A 128 5.24 -10.95 -3.16
N PHE A 129 4.87 -12.23 -3.12
CA PHE A 129 5.77 -13.28 -2.63
C PHE A 129 6.95 -13.51 -3.58
N ALA A 130 6.71 -13.48 -4.90
CA ALA A 130 7.76 -13.55 -5.90
C ALA A 130 8.63 -12.29 -5.86
N LEU A 131 8.02 -11.12 -5.73
CA LEU A 131 8.71 -9.84 -5.57
C LEU A 131 9.64 -9.85 -4.34
N ALA A 132 9.16 -10.33 -3.18
CA ALA A 132 9.95 -10.46 -1.96
C ALA A 132 11.15 -11.41 -2.13
N LYS A 133 10.99 -12.52 -2.86
CA LYS A 133 12.13 -13.39 -3.24
C LYS A 133 13.18 -12.67 -4.07
N VAL A 134 12.74 -11.81 -5.01
CA VAL A 134 13.66 -10.97 -5.81
C VAL A 134 14.39 -9.98 -4.91
N PHE A 135 13.71 -9.29 -4.00
CA PHE A 135 14.34 -8.41 -3.02
C PHE A 135 15.40 -9.13 -2.21
N LYS A 136 15.09 -10.34 -1.72
CA LYS A 136 16.04 -11.18 -0.98
C LYS A 136 17.26 -11.57 -1.81
N ARG A 137 17.05 -12.00 -3.06
CA ARG A 137 18.12 -12.36 -4.01
C ARG A 137 19.03 -11.18 -4.33
N LEU A 138 18.46 -9.99 -4.52
CA LEU A 138 19.19 -8.75 -4.78
C LEU A 138 19.77 -8.12 -3.50
N LYS A 139 19.58 -8.76 -2.34
CA LYS A 139 19.99 -8.25 -1.03
C LYS A 139 19.42 -6.88 -0.68
N ILE A 140 18.22 -6.58 -1.17
CA ILE A 140 17.42 -5.40 -0.80
C ILE A 140 16.73 -5.72 0.53
N LEU A 141 17.48 -5.66 1.64
CA LEU A 141 17.00 -6.09 2.94
C LEU A 141 16.83 -4.95 3.94
N ASN A 142 17.29 -3.74 3.59
CA ASN A 142 17.30 -2.59 4.50
C ASN A 142 16.24 -1.54 4.17
N ASP A 143 15.33 -1.85 3.26
CA ASP A 143 14.22 -0.97 2.96
C ASP A 143 13.23 -0.94 4.12
N ASP A 144 12.66 0.25 4.37
CA ASP A 144 11.45 0.42 5.16
C ASP A 144 10.26 0.18 4.22
N ILE A 145 9.60 -0.96 4.34
CA ILE A 145 8.50 -1.34 3.44
C ILE A 145 7.16 -0.99 4.09
N PHE A 146 6.41 -0.14 3.40
CA PHE A 146 5.09 0.32 3.77
C PHE A 146 4.10 -0.21 2.73
N VAL A 147 3.17 -1.04 3.16
CA VAL A 147 2.05 -1.53 2.36
C VAL A 147 0.82 -0.72 2.76
N PHE A 148 0.14 -0.14 1.79
CA PHE A 148 -1.10 0.59 2.00
C PHE A 148 -2.24 -0.22 1.43
N ASP A 149 -3.23 -0.50 2.29
CA ASP A 149 -4.34 -1.37 1.94
C ASP A 149 -5.62 -0.93 2.65
N CYS A 150 -6.74 -0.89 1.92
CA CYS A 150 -8.04 -0.47 2.43
C CYS A 150 -8.00 0.94 3.07
N MET A 151 -7.49 1.92 2.31
CA MET A 151 -7.27 3.30 2.78
C MET A 151 -8.43 4.25 2.46
N GLY A 152 -9.47 3.78 1.77
CA GLY A 152 -10.54 4.64 1.24
C GLY A 152 -11.72 4.85 2.20
N ARG A 153 -11.75 4.18 3.35
CA ARG A 153 -12.88 4.27 4.28
C ARG A 153 -12.43 4.57 5.70
N GLY A 154 -12.87 5.72 6.21
CA GLY A 154 -12.57 6.19 7.56
C GLY A 154 -11.42 7.19 7.64
N GLU A 155 -11.18 7.68 8.86
CA GLU A 155 -10.25 8.77 9.16
C GLU A 155 -9.12 8.34 10.10
N VAL A 156 -9.18 7.12 10.67
CA VAL A 156 -8.20 6.66 11.64
C VAL A 156 -7.23 5.67 11.01
N PRO A 157 -5.98 6.07 10.74
CA PRO A 157 -4.97 5.14 10.24
C PRO A 157 -4.52 4.17 11.33
N CYS A 158 -4.47 2.90 10.97
CA CYS A 158 -4.12 1.79 11.84
C CYS A 158 -2.97 0.97 11.25
N ILE A 159 -2.17 0.36 12.12
CA ILE A 159 -1.17 -0.63 11.74
C ILE A 159 -1.78 -2.02 11.88
N CYS A 160 -1.69 -2.83 10.83
CA CYS A 160 -2.11 -4.22 10.87
C CYS A 160 -1.14 -5.05 11.70
N ASN A 161 -1.65 -5.73 12.73
CA ASN A 161 -0.84 -6.64 13.55
C ASN A 161 -0.37 -7.83 12.73
N VAL A 162 0.85 -8.27 13.01
CA VAL A 162 1.43 -9.47 12.41
C VAL A 162 1.81 -10.49 13.47
N ASN A 163 1.38 -11.73 13.27
CA ASN A 163 1.78 -12.84 14.11
C ASN A 163 3.16 -13.34 13.68
N VAL A 164 4.19 -12.87 14.38
CA VAL A 164 5.57 -13.31 14.14
C VAL A 164 5.84 -14.59 14.95
N PRO A 165 6.25 -15.69 14.30
CA PRO A 165 6.58 -16.93 15.01
C PRO A 165 7.63 -16.73 16.10
N LYS A 166 7.49 -17.47 17.21
CA LYS A 166 8.48 -17.42 18.32
C LYS A 166 9.88 -17.79 17.83
N SER A 167 9.98 -18.68 16.86
CA SER A 167 11.22 -19.12 16.22
C SER A 167 11.87 -18.13 15.26
N ALA A 168 11.18 -17.01 14.92
CA ALA A 168 11.75 -16.01 14.01
C ALA A 168 13.04 -15.39 14.59
N PRO A 169 14.06 -15.08 13.76
CA PRO A 169 15.32 -14.53 14.20
C PRO A 169 15.17 -13.24 15.00
N ILE A 170 15.93 -13.07 16.07
CA ILE A 170 15.91 -11.89 16.94
C ILE A 170 16.16 -10.61 16.13
N VAL A 171 17.10 -10.64 15.19
CA VAL A 171 17.43 -9.50 14.33
C VAL A 171 16.22 -9.07 13.49
N PHE A 172 15.49 -10.04 12.94
CA PHE A 172 14.25 -9.75 12.18
C PHE A 172 13.19 -9.11 13.08
N LYS A 173 12.91 -9.69 14.26
CA LYS A 173 11.95 -9.14 15.22
C LYS A 173 12.28 -7.71 15.62
N LYS A 174 13.56 -7.43 15.91
CA LYS A 174 14.03 -6.08 16.27
C LYS A 174 13.80 -5.08 15.13
N ARG A 175 14.12 -5.48 13.89
CA ARG A 175 13.92 -4.62 12.72
C ARG A 175 12.45 -4.35 12.46
N LEU A 176 11.58 -5.37 12.54
CA LEU A 176 10.14 -5.21 12.38
C LEU A 176 9.57 -4.26 13.45
N ASN A 177 9.93 -4.48 14.73
CA ASN A 177 9.48 -3.60 15.81
C ASN A 177 9.95 -2.15 15.62
N ASN A 178 11.18 -1.94 15.15
CA ASN A 178 11.67 -0.59 14.86
C ASN A 178 10.88 0.07 13.71
N LEU A 179 10.53 -0.70 12.66
CA LEU A 179 9.71 -0.21 11.55
C LEU A 179 8.30 0.16 12.03
N GLU A 180 7.66 -0.70 12.83
CA GLU A 180 6.34 -0.44 13.42
C GLU A 180 6.35 0.81 14.32
N GLN A 181 7.39 0.98 15.15
CA GLN A 181 7.54 2.18 16.00
C GLN A 181 7.70 3.44 15.13
N LYS A 182 8.48 3.36 14.04
CA LYS A 182 8.64 4.45 13.09
C LYS A 182 7.31 4.86 12.45
N VAL A 183 6.53 3.88 11.96
CA VAL A 183 5.22 4.11 11.38
C VAL A 183 4.26 4.71 12.41
N SER A 184 4.20 4.13 13.61
CA SER A 184 3.38 4.65 14.70
C SER A 184 3.72 6.10 15.04
N GLY A 185 5.02 6.44 15.09
CA GLY A 185 5.46 7.81 15.32
C GLY A 185 5.07 8.77 14.20
N ILE A 186 5.15 8.34 12.93
CA ILE A 186 4.72 9.14 11.78
C ILE A 186 3.22 9.40 11.85
N ILE A 187 2.41 8.35 12.05
CA ILE A 187 0.95 8.45 12.16
C ILE A 187 0.58 9.40 13.30
N SER A 188 1.12 9.18 14.51
CA SER A 188 0.80 10.03 15.67
C SER A 188 1.22 11.48 15.48
N ASN A 189 2.31 11.75 14.74
CA ASN A 189 2.73 13.13 14.44
C ASN A 189 1.79 13.82 13.45
N ILE A 190 1.21 13.09 12.50
CA ILE A 190 0.27 13.62 11.51
C ILE A 190 -1.11 13.82 12.12
N THR A 191 -1.66 12.79 12.76
CA THR A 191 -3.02 12.80 13.30
C THR A 191 -3.13 13.51 14.65
N LYS A 192 -2.00 13.73 15.34
CA LYS A 192 -1.93 14.20 16.74
C LYS A 192 -2.59 13.24 17.74
N GLU A 193 -2.89 12.03 17.32
CA GLU A 193 -3.53 10.99 18.11
C GLU A 193 -2.67 9.74 18.24
N LYS A 194 -3.08 8.83 19.11
CA LYS A 194 -2.42 7.54 19.28
C LYS A 194 -2.66 6.66 18.03
N CYS A 195 -1.59 6.09 17.51
CA CYS A 195 -1.70 5.06 16.47
C CYS A 195 -2.22 3.75 17.08
N TYR A 196 -3.21 3.16 16.44
CA TYR A 196 -3.80 1.88 16.83
C TYR A 196 -3.19 0.73 16.05
N LYS A 197 -3.08 -0.43 16.71
CA LYS A 197 -2.77 -1.70 16.06
C LYS A 197 -4.02 -2.58 16.08
N ILE A 198 -4.36 -3.15 14.94
CA ILE A 198 -5.56 -3.96 14.76
C ILE A 198 -5.22 -5.31 14.13
N ASN A 199 -6.01 -6.34 14.44
CA ASN A 199 -5.88 -7.64 13.79
C ASN A 199 -6.79 -7.63 12.55
N SER A 200 -6.25 -7.18 11.44
CA SER A 200 -6.89 -7.27 10.12
C SER A 200 -6.41 -8.52 9.38
N ASN A 201 -7.03 -8.79 8.23
CA ASN A 201 -6.46 -9.72 7.27
C ASN A 201 -5.05 -9.24 6.86
N TYR A 202 -4.25 -10.16 6.36
CA TYR A 202 -2.94 -9.82 5.82
C TYR A 202 -3.05 -9.32 4.39
N SER A 203 -2.14 -8.46 4.01
CA SER A 203 -1.93 -7.94 2.67
C SER A 203 -0.54 -8.35 2.16
N ASP A 204 -0.05 -7.69 1.14
CA ASP A 204 1.30 -7.91 0.56
C ASP A 204 2.45 -7.91 1.57
N ASN A 205 2.29 -7.23 2.72
CA ASN A 205 3.29 -7.26 3.80
C ASN A 205 3.58 -8.68 4.28
N ALA A 206 2.58 -9.58 4.27
CA ALA A 206 2.75 -10.98 4.69
C ALA A 206 3.76 -11.71 3.79
N SER A 207 3.77 -11.42 2.49
CA SER A 207 4.71 -11.96 1.51
C SER A 207 6.16 -11.58 1.83
N PHE A 208 6.41 -10.32 2.21
CA PHE A 208 7.73 -9.86 2.62
C PHE A 208 8.15 -10.47 3.94
N LEU A 209 7.26 -10.49 4.94
CA LEU A 209 7.50 -11.10 6.25
C LEU A 209 7.84 -12.58 6.13
N ALA A 210 7.12 -13.35 5.30
CA ALA A 210 7.38 -14.76 5.04
C ALA A 210 8.76 -15.00 4.40
N ASN A 211 9.32 -14.00 3.70
CA ASN A 211 10.67 -14.04 3.14
C ASN A 211 11.75 -13.46 4.08
N GLY A 212 11.39 -13.09 5.32
CA GLY A 212 12.28 -12.54 6.32
C GLY A 212 12.63 -11.06 6.12
N ILE A 213 11.81 -10.33 5.39
CA ILE A 213 11.95 -8.89 5.14
C ILE A 213 10.87 -8.16 5.93
N PRO A 214 11.22 -7.26 6.87
CA PRO A 214 10.24 -6.47 7.62
C PRO A 214 9.39 -5.59 6.69
N ALA A 215 8.08 -5.66 6.86
CA ALA A 215 7.12 -4.83 6.16
C ALA A 215 5.91 -4.56 7.07
N VAL A 216 5.35 -3.38 6.98
CA VAL A 216 4.18 -2.95 7.77
C VAL A 216 3.03 -2.64 6.83
N CYS A 217 1.85 -3.16 7.13
CA CYS A 217 0.63 -2.78 6.46
C CYS A 217 -0.08 -1.69 7.26
N ILE A 218 -0.55 -0.68 6.54
CA ILE A 218 -1.30 0.47 7.05
C ILE A 218 -2.67 0.44 6.39
N THR A 219 -3.71 0.55 7.19
CA THR A 219 -5.11 0.58 6.75
C THR A 219 -5.86 1.71 7.47
N MET A 220 -7.09 2.00 7.06
CA MET A 220 -7.93 2.99 7.72
C MET A 220 -9.26 2.39 8.18
N LEU A 221 -9.77 2.90 9.28
CA LEU A 221 -11.11 2.61 9.77
C LEU A 221 -11.82 3.90 10.21
N PRO A 222 -13.15 3.95 10.10
CA PRO A 222 -13.95 4.96 10.80
C PRO A 222 -13.75 4.85 12.32
N TYR A 223 -13.65 5.98 13.01
CA TYR A 223 -13.43 6.02 14.45
C TYR A 223 -14.43 5.16 15.24
N MET A 224 -15.71 5.23 14.89
CA MET A 224 -16.74 4.44 15.59
C MET A 224 -16.58 2.93 15.36
N GLU A 225 -16.20 2.51 14.16
CA GLU A 225 -15.95 1.09 13.86
C GLU A 225 -14.71 0.59 14.63
N LEU A 226 -13.66 1.41 14.69
CA LEU A 226 -12.46 1.11 15.47
C LEU A 226 -12.78 1.03 16.98
N TYR A 227 -13.58 1.97 17.50
CA TYR A 227 -14.02 1.95 18.90
C TYR A 227 -14.80 0.67 19.23
N GLU A 228 -15.77 0.31 18.40
CA GLU A 228 -16.57 -0.91 18.58
C GLU A 228 -15.72 -2.19 18.46
N TYR A 229 -14.76 -2.20 17.54
CA TYR A 229 -13.84 -3.32 17.38
C TYR A 229 -12.97 -3.53 18.62
N VAL A 230 -12.35 -2.46 19.12
CA VAL A 230 -11.41 -2.54 20.26
C VAL A 230 -12.13 -2.82 21.58
N ASN A 231 -13.30 -2.21 21.81
CA ASN A 231 -13.98 -2.27 23.12
C ASN A 231 -15.12 -3.29 23.18
N LEU A 232 -15.76 -3.60 22.05
CA LEU A 232 -16.94 -4.48 22.00
C LEU A 232 -16.69 -5.75 21.18
N ASN A 233 -15.48 -5.93 20.63
CA ASN A 233 -15.10 -7.05 19.79
C ASN A 233 -16.05 -7.26 18.58
N LYS A 234 -16.58 -6.16 18.05
CA LYS A 234 -17.42 -6.19 16.86
C LYS A 234 -16.55 -6.11 15.60
N ILE A 235 -16.90 -6.92 14.59
CA ILE A 235 -16.23 -6.86 13.28
C ILE A 235 -16.62 -5.54 12.60
N PRO A 236 -15.65 -4.72 12.17
CA PRO A 236 -15.89 -3.48 11.43
C PRO A 236 -16.79 -3.69 10.20
N LEU A 237 -17.70 -2.76 9.95
CA LEU A 237 -18.50 -2.76 8.73
C LEU A 237 -17.60 -2.65 7.49
N THR A 238 -16.57 -1.84 7.56
CA THR A 238 -15.55 -1.72 6.51
C THR A 238 -15.09 -3.08 6.00
N TRP A 239 -14.75 -4.01 6.91
CA TRP A 239 -14.29 -5.35 6.50
C TRP A 239 -15.39 -6.25 5.92
N LYS A 240 -16.66 -6.00 6.29
CA LYS A 240 -17.81 -6.75 5.75
C LYS A 240 -18.19 -6.32 4.33
N LEU A 241 -17.78 -5.11 3.93
CA LEU A 241 -18.03 -4.59 2.60
C LEU A 241 -17.01 -5.09 1.57
N LEU A 242 -15.81 -5.47 2.02
CA LEU A 242 -14.73 -5.97 1.14
C LEU A 242 -15.18 -7.24 0.40
N HIS A 243 -14.60 -7.48 -0.75
CA HIS A 243 -14.86 -8.65 -1.63
C HIS A 243 -16.33 -8.77 -2.05
N SER A 244 -17.07 -7.66 -2.07
CA SER A 244 -18.47 -7.61 -2.45
C SER A 244 -18.77 -6.42 -3.37
N HIS A 245 -19.97 -6.38 -3.96
CA HIS A 245 -20.43 -5.25 -4.77
C HIS A 245 -20.62 -3.96 -3.95
N TYR A 246 -20.57 -4.03 -2.62
CA TYR A 246 -20.61 -2.87 -1.72
C TYR A 246 -19.24 -2.21 -1.53
N ASP A 247 -18.16 -2.81 -1.98
CA ASP A 247 -16.87 -2.13 -2.05
C ASP A 247 -16.81 -1.22 -3.27
N ASN A 248 -17.65 -0.20 -3.27
CA ASN A 248 -17.87 0.74 -4.36
C ASN A 248 -17.61 2.19 -3.92
N PHE A 249 -17.73 3.12 -4.86
CA PHE A 249 -17.46 4.54 -4.63
C PHE A 249 -18.32 5.16 -3.52
N ASP A 250 -19.61 4.78 -3.41
CA ASP A 250 -20.53 5.34 -2.42
C ASP A 250 -20.11 5.05 -0.98
N ASN A 251 -19.28 4.02 -0.78
CA ASN A 251 -18.76 3.61 0.52
C ASN A 251 -17.34 4.13 0.81
N ILE A 252 -16.77 4.96 -0.07
CA ILE A 252 -15.49 5.65 0.19
C ILE A 252 -15.75 6.92 1.00
N SER A 253 -14.91 7.14 2.03
CA SER A 253 -14.96 8.35 2.84
C SER A 253 -13.99 9.39 2.27
N ILE A 254 -14.48 10.24 1.37
CA ILE A 254 -13.69 11.36 0.86
C ILE A 254 -14.02 12.58 1.72
N ASN A 255 -13.12 12.96 2.61
CA ASN A 255 -13.24 14.25 3.28
C ASN A 255 -12.94 15.35 2.26
N SER A 256 -13.99 16.06 1.84
CA SER A 256 -13.90 17.29 1.06
C SER A 256 -13.42 18.43 1.98
N SER A 257 -12.14 18.39 2.38
CA SER A 257 -11.50 19.48 3.13
C SER A 257 -10.25 19.98 2.40
#